data_71fa4d7ef9a03ffdfb9cb009148c2d92
#
_entry.id   71fa4d7ef9a03ffdfb9cb009148c2d92
#
_cell.length_a   1.000
_cell.length_b   1.000
_cell.length_c   1.000
_cell.angle_alpha   90.00
_cell.angle_beta   90.00
_cell.angle_gamma   90.00
#
_symmetry.space_group_name_H-M   'P 1'
#
loop_
_entity.id
_entity.type
_entity.pdbx_description
1 polymer ?
#
loop_
_entity_poly.entity_id
_entity_poly.type
_entity_poly.pdbx_seq_one_letter_code
_entity_poly.pdbx_strand_id
1 'polypeptide(L)'
;TPSATNVSLSERGWKTFFRGLSNDGVQGPSLANYMKNTLGVKKVCVVDDSTDAGKGQAAAIAQTLGPLADSACTISIKKGDKDFSAAVTQIMGQSPDAVAYAAYYTEGALLVDQLRQAGFKGYFFGPDGLKDPQFVKAAGASAKDAVVSCPCGPAPDAFVDAYTKKFGQAPGTYSVEAYDAAAILLKGIDSGAVTRPALRDFVAGYDGQGLARRYKWTDTGELTSNLIWIYKVQ
;
A
#
# COMPACT_ATOMS: atom_id res chain seq x y z
N THR A 1 -6.02 -13.28 -2.48
CA THR A 1 -6.08 -11.86 -2.88
C THR A 1 -4.69 -11.33 -3.23
N PRO A 2 -4.52 -10.61 -4.35
CA PRO A 2 -3.25 -10.01 -4.74
C PRO A 2 -3.07 -8.54 -4.25
N SER A 3 -4.05 -7.96 -3.56
CA SER A 3 -4.05 -6.51 -3.31
C SER A 3 -4.63 -6.07 -1.94
N ALA A 4 -5.38 -6.92 -1.26
CA ALA A 4 -6.02 -6.54 0.00
C ALA A 4 -5.03 -6.62 1.17
N THR A 5 -4.76 -5.51 1.84
CA THR A 5 -3.71 -5.35 2.85
C THR A 5 -4.21 -5.31 4.30
N ASN A 6 -5.51 -5.06 4.54
CA ASN A 6 -6.03 -4.95 5.90
C ASN A 6 -5.78 -6.22 6.74
N VAL A 7 -5.18 -6.05 7.92
CA VAL A 7 -4.79 -7.15 8.84
C VAL A 7 -5.98 -8.00 9.24
N SER A 8 -7.14 -7.39 9.52
CA SER A 8 -8.32 -8.08 10.03
C SER A 8 -8.87 -9.18 9.10
N LEU A 9 -8.47 -9.19 7.82
CA LEU A 9 -8.95 -10.19 6.86
C LEU A 9 -8.46 -11.60 7.18
N SER A 10 -7.24 -11.76 7.64
CA SER A 10 -6.68 -13.05 8.06
C SER A 10 -7.13 -13.50 9.45
N GLU A 11 -7.67 -12.57 10.25
CA GLU A 11 -8.15 -12.85 11.60
C GLU A 11 -9.59 -13.40 11.63
N ARG A 12 -10.29 -13.39 10.50
CA ARG A 12 -11.69 -13.84 10.39
C ARG A 12 -11.86 -15.36 10.43
N GLY A 13 -10.77 -16.11 10.44
CA GLY A 13 -10.81 -17.58 10.48
C GLY A 13 -11.26 -18.24 9.17
N TRP A 14 -11.29 -17.51 8.06
CA TRP A 14 -11.64 -18.05 6.75
C TRP A 14 -10.58 -19.02 6.23
N LYS A 15 -10.97 -20.26 5.97
CA LYS A 15 -10.07 -21.30 5.46
C LYS A 15 -9.70 -21.16 3.97
N THR A 16 -10.34 -20.23 3.26
CA THR A 16 -10.13 -19.96 1.83
C THR A 16 -9.47 -18.62 1.57
N PHE A 17 -9.01 -17.93 2.61
CA PHE A 17 -8.31 -16.66 2.47
C PHE A 17 -6.80 -16.91 2.40
N PHE A 18 -6.17 -16.45 1.32
CA PHE A 18 -4.73 -16.45 1.11
C PHE A 18 -4.32 -15.11 0.50
N ARG A 19 -3.40 -14.42 1.14
CA ARG A 19 -2.89 -13.12 0.72
C ARG A 19 -1.56 -13.29 -0.01
N GLY A 20 -1.45 -12.73 -1.22
CA GLY A 20 -0.24 -12.81 -2.04
C GLY A 20 0.78 -11.70 -1.81
N LEU A 21 0.68 -10.94 -0.71
CA LEU A 21 1.51 -9.79 -0.39
C LEU A 21 1.54 -9.53 1.12
N SER A 22 2.40 -8.62 1.59
CA SER A 22 2.44 -8.23 3.01
C SER A 22 1.24 -7.35 3.38
N ASN A 23 0.80 -7.45 4.62
CA ASN A 23 -0.33 -6.69 5.15
C ASN A 23 0.08 -5.32 5.74
N ASP A 24 -0.91 -4.52 6.16
CA ASP A 24 -0.73 -3.18 6.74
C ASP A 24 0.09 -3.20 8.04
N GLY A 25 0.03 -4.30 8.81
CA GLY A 25 0.84 -4.50 10.01
C GLY A 25 2.34 -4.62 9.73
N VAL A 26 2.72 -4.86 8.47
CA VAL A 26 4.11 -4.81 7.99
C VAL A 26 4.40 -3.53 7.23
N GLN A 27 3.48 -3.09 6.38
CA GLN A 27 3.67 -1.93 5.52
C GLN A 27 3.76 -0.62 6.31
N GLY A 28 2.84 -0.40 7.25
CA GLY A 28 2.82 0.80 8.09
C GLY A 28 4.12 0.99 8.89
N PRO A 29 4.57 -0.03 9.65
CA PRO A 29 5.86 0.01 10.34
C PRO A 29 7.05 0.22 9.40
N SER A 30 7.07 -0.40 8.22
CA SER A 30 8.16 -0.23 7.25
C SER A 30 8.26 1.22 6.77
N LEU A 31 7.14 1.85 6.45
CA LEU A 31 7.10 3.25 6.04
C LEU A 31 7.51 4.18 7.18
N ALA A 32 6.99 3.96 8.40
CA ALA A 32 7.33 4.75 9.57
C ALA A 32 8.82 4.64 9.94
N ASN A 33 9.40 3.45 9.84
CA ASN A 33 10.83 3.25 10.06
C ASN A 33 11.69 3.95 9.00
N TYR A 34 11.26 3.98 7.75
CA TYR A 34 11.92 4.76 6.69
C TYR A 34 11.92 6.26 7.02
N MET A 35 10.77 6.81 7.45
CA MET A 35 10.67 8.21 7.90
C MET A 35 11.67 8.51 9.03
N LYS A 36 11.69 7.65 10.08
CA LYS A 36 12.51 7.85 11.27
C LYS A 36 13.99 7.68 10.99
N ASN A 37 14.36 6.55 10.39
CA ASN A 37 15.74 6.06 10.39
C ASN A 37 16.51 6.47 9.15
N THR A 38 15.81 6.65 8.02
CA THR A 38 16.43 7.02 6.73
C THR A 38 16.37 8.53 6.49
N LEU A 39 15.21 9.14 6.73
CA LEU A 39 15.02 10.57 6.46
C LEU A 39 15.14 11.47 7.70
N GLY A 40 15.19 10.88 8.89
CA GLY A 40 15.37 11.63 10.13
C GLY A 40 14.23 12.57 10.50
N VAL A 41 13.01 12.27 10.03
CA VAL A 41 11.79 13.06 10.29
C VAL A 41 11.53 13.13 11.80
N LYS A 42 11.16 14.29 12.31
CA LYS A 42 10.94 14.55 13.75
C LYS A 42 9.50 14.79 14.13
N LYS A 43 8.65 15.27 13.20
CA LYS A 43 7.25 15.59 13.44
C LYS A 43 6.40 15.19 12.23
N VAL A 44 5.43 14.31 12.43
CA VAL A 44 4.59 13.74 11.38
C VAL A 44 3.13 13.98 11.69
N CYS A 45 2.40 14.59 10.77
CA CYS A 45 0.94 14.57 10.76
C CYS A 45 0.45 13.30 10.06
N VAL A 46 -0.46 12.56 10.68
CA VAL A 46 -1.02 11.35 10.10
C VAL A 46 -2.46 11.62 9.66
N VAL A 47 -2.78 11.30 8.40
CA VAL A 47 -4.09 11.58 7.80
C VAL A 47 -4.66 10.30 7.22
N ASP A 48 -5.91 9.96 7.56
CA ASP A 48 -6.68 8.85 6.97
C ASP A 48 -7.93 9.35 6.23
N ASP A 49 -8.60 8.45 5.48
CA ASP A 49 -9.80 8.75 4.70
C ASP A 49 -11.11 8.33 5.39
N SER A 50 -11.09 8.10 6.69
CA SER A 50 -12.20 7.63 7.53
C SER A 50 -12.66 6.20 7.25
N THR A 51 -12.10 5.50 6.25
CA THR A 51 -12.39 4.09 6.01
C THR A 51 -11.69 3.19 7.03
N ASP A 52 -12.18 1.97 7.21
CA ASP A 52 -11.53 0.99 8.09
C ASP A 52 -10.10 0.66 7.63
N ALA A 53 -9.88 0.61 6.31
CA ALA A 53 -8.55 0.40 5.74
C ALA A 53 -7.61 1.58 6.04
N GLY A 54 -8.06 2.81 5.76
CA GLY A 54 -7.27 4.02 6.03
C GLY A 54 -6.93 4.19 7.51
N LYS A 55 -7.91 4.00 8.39
CA LYS A 55 -7.71 4.05 9.86
C LYS A 55 -6.73 2.98 10.34
N GLY A 56 -6.85 1.74 9.84
CA GLY A 56 -5.94 0.65 10.20
C GLY A 56 -4.50 0.96 9.80
N GLN A 57 -4.29 1.43 8.59
CA GLN A 57 -2.99 1.84 8.09
C GLN A 57 -2.40 3.04 8.85
N ALA A 58 -3.22 4.08 9.10
CA ALA A 58 -2.82 5.25 9.87
C ALA A 58 -2.41 4.87 11.30
N ALA A 59 -3.18 3.99 11.97
CA ALA A 59 -2.87 3.48 13.29
C ALA A 59 -1.52 2.73 13.32
N ALA A 60 -1.25 1.86 12.35
CA ALA A 60 0.01 1.14 12.26
C ALA A 60 1.22 2.08 12.07
N ILE A 61 1.07 3.11 11.24
CA ILE A 61 2.08 4.16 11.03
C ILE A 61 2.30 4.94 12.34
N ALA A 62 1.23 5.47 12.94
CA ALA A 62 1.31 6.30 14.14
C ALA A 62 1.89 5.53 15.33
N GLN A 63 1.49 4.28 15.54
CA GLN A 63 2.04 3.43 16.58
C GLN A 63 3.55 3.25 16.45
N THR A 64 4.04 3.04 15.23
CA THR A 64 5.48 2.85 14.97
C THR A 64 6.27 4.16 15.08
N LEU A 65 5.69 5.28 14.66
CA LEU A 65 6.27 6.61 14.84
C LEU A 65 6.39 6.97 16.33
N GLY A 66 5.44 6.52 17.16
CA GLY A 66 5.38 6.86 18.58
C GLY A 66 5.25 8.37 18.76
N PRO A 67 6.12 9.01 19.57
CA PRO A 67 6.02 10.44 19.87
C PRO A 67 6.28 11.37 18.67
N LEU A 68 6.74 10.83 17.53
CA LEU A 68 6.91 11.61 16.30
C LEU A 68 5.58 11.84 15.56
N ALA A 69 4.57 10.98 15.82
CA ALA A 69 3.21 11.21 15.33
C ALA A 69 2.53 12.29 16.21
N ASP A 70 2.27 13.45 15.62
CA ASP A 70 1.65 14.56 16.36
C ASP A 70 0.14 14.37 16.44
N SER A 71 -0.35 14.13 17.65
CA SER A 71 -1.79 13.96 17.89
C SER A 71 -2.63 15.22 17.58
N ALA A 72 -2.01 16.40 17.61
CA ALA A 72 -2.69 17.65 17.26
C ALA A 72 -2.98 17.77 15.74
N CYS A 73 -2.34 16.96 14.92
CA CYS A 73 -2.63 16.84 13.49
C CYS A 73 -2.77 15.38 13.02
N THR A 74 -3.27 14.51 13.88
CA THR A 74 -3.86 13.23 13.46
C THR A 74 -5.29 13.52 13.01
N ILE A 75 -5.55 13.37 11.71
CA ILE A 75 -6.75 13.91 11.05
C ILE A 75 -7.41 12.81 10.23
N SER A 76 -8.73 12.73 10.29
CA SER A 76 -9.53 11.95 9.35
C SER A 76 -10.21 12.89 8.35
N ILE A 77 -9.91 12.71 7.08
CA ILE A 77 -10.66 13.33 5.97
C ILE A 77 -11.79 12.39 5.53
N LYS A 78 -12.68 12.89 4.70
CA LYS A 78 -13.78 12.04 4.19
C LYS A 78 -13.49 11.64 2.75
N LYS A 79 -13.58 10.35 2.48
CA LYS A 79 -13.50 9.81 1.12
C LYS A 79 -14.53 10.47 0.21
N GLY A 80 -14.10 10.97 -0.94
CA GLY A 80 -14.91 11.66 -1.94
C GLY A 80 -14.92 13.19 -1.79
N ASP A 81 -14.41 13.74 -0.67
CA ASP A 81 -14.25 15.19 -0.52
C ASP A 81 -13.17 15.69 -1.50
N LYS A 82 -13.30 16.96 -1.88
CA LYS A 82 -12.37 17.63 -2.80
C LYS A 82 -11.69 18.86 -2.18
N ASP A 83 -12.25 19.38 -1.11
CA ASP A 83 -11.72 20.51 -0.36
C ASP A 83 -11.20 20.03 1.00
N PHE A 84 -9.91 20.17 1.21
CA PHE A 84 -9.20 19.81 2.43
C PHE A 84 -8.63 21.02 3.15
N SER A 85 -9.12 22.22 2.88
CA SER A 85 -8.62 23.48 3.44
C SER A 85 -8.56 23.49 4.97
N ALA A 86 -9.55 22.90 5.65
CA ALA A 86 -9.55 22.76 7.10
C ALA A 86 -8.41 21.83 7.60
N ALA A 87 -8.24 20.66 6.97
CA ALA A 87 -7.15 19.75 7.29
C ALA A 87 -5.77 20.38 6.98
N VAL A 88 -5.64 21.05 5.85
CA VAL A 88 -4.42 21.79 5.47
C VAL A 88 -4.09 22.86 6.50
N THR A 89 -5.06 23.65 6.93
CA THR A 89 -4.86 24.68 7.96
C THR A 89 -4.37 24.06 9.27
N GLN A 90 -4.97 22.96 9.70
CA GLN A 90 -4.58 22.26 10.93
C GLN A 90 -3.15 21.69 10.81
N ILE A 91 -2.80 21.05 9.68
CA ILE A 91 -1.47 20.53 9.41
C ILE A 91 -0.43 21.66 9.42
N MET A 92 -0.68 22.74 8.67
CA MET A 92 0.24 23.86 8.57
C MET A 92 0.46 24.56 9.92
N GLY A 93 -0.58 24.64 10.75
CA GLY A 93 -0.50 25.18 12.11
C GLY A 93 0.45 24.39 13.03
N GLN A 94 0.67 23.12 12.76
CA GLN A 94 1.60 22.29 13.52
C GLN A 94 3.03 22.31 12.98
N SER A 95 3.28 22.88 11.79
CA SER A 95 4.60 22.94 11.16
C SER A 95 5.32 21.57 11.12
N PRO A 96 4.72 20.50 10.58
CA PRO A 96 5.34 19.18 10.56
C PRO A 96 6.45 19.08 9.50
N ASP A 97 7.39 18.15 9.72
CA ASP A 97 8.39 17.78 8.72
C ASP A 97 7.77 16.91 7.62
N ALA A 98 6.70 16.19 7.96
CA ALA A 98 6.07 15.24 7.07
C ALA A 98 4.57 15.10 7.30
N VAL A 99 3.88 14.75 6.23
CA VAL A 99 2.49 14.25 6.24
C VAL A 99 2.49 12.81 5.78
N ALA A 100 1.98 11.90 6.61
CA ALA A 100 1.73 10.50 6.26
C ALA A 100 0.24 10.34 5.97
N TYR A 101 -0.11 10.22 4.69
CA TYR A 101 -1.47 10.01 4.23
C TYR A 101 -1.75 8.52 4.02
N ALA A 102 -2.71 7.98 4.74
CA ALA A 102 -2.98 6.55 4.81
C ALA A 102 -4.28 6.18 4.05
N ALA A 103 -4.31 6.41 2.74
CA ALA A 103 -5.43 6.02 1.87
C ALA A 103 -5.07 6.01 0.38
N TYR A 104 -6.02 6.32 -0.49
CA TYR A 104 -5.90 6.17 -1.94
C TYR A 104 -5.52 7.46 -2.65
N TYR A 105 -5.07 7.33 -3.91
CA TYR A 105 -4.53 8.41 -4.72
C TYR A 105 -5.53 9.52 -5.03
N THR A 106 -6.82 9.24 -5.09
CA THR A 106 -7.87 10.21 -5.47
C THR A 106 -7.87 11.42 -4.57
N GLU A 107 -7.99 11.20 -3.28
CA GLU A 107 -7.94 12.27 -2.27
C GLU A 107 -6.51 12.67 -1.95
N GLY A 108 -5.57 11.72 -2.00
CA GLY A 108 -4.14 11.97 -1.75
C GLY A 108 -3.53 12.97 -2.71
N ALA A 109 -3.90 12.93 -4.00
CA ALA A 109 -3.46 13.88 -5.01
C ALA A 109 -3.97 15.30 -4.73
N LEU A 110 -5.24 15.42 -4.34
CA LEU A 110 -5.82 16.72 -3.98
C LEU A 110 -5.23 17.27 -2.68
N LEU A 111 -5.03 16.40 -1.69
CA LEU A 111 -4.46 16.81 -0.41
C LEU A 111 -3.01 17.33 -0.57
N VAL A 112 -2.16 16.59 -1.29
CA VAL A 112 -0.77 17.04 -1.50
C VAL A 112 -0.72 18.33 -2.29
N ASP A 113 -1.59 18.49 -3.28
CA ASP A 113 -1.66 19.73 -4.08
C ASP A 113 -2.07 20.91 -3.22
N GLN A 114 -3.13 20.81 -2.42
CA GLN A 114 -3.57 21.87 -1.50
C GLN A 114 -2.51 22.17 -0.42
N LEU A 115 -1.80 21.17 0.09
CA LEU A 115 -0.68 21.36 1.00
C LEU A 115 0.46 22.17 0.34
N ARG A 116 0.83 21.82 -0.91
CA ARG A 116 1.88 22.54 -1.65
C ARG A 116 1.46 24.00 -1.96
N GLN A 117 0.21 24.21 -2.33
CA GLN A 117 -0.34 25.58 -2.52
C GLN A 117 -0.32 26.40 -1.23
N ALA A 118 -0.56 25.77 -0.08
CA ALA A 118 -0.44 26.43 1.23
C ALA A 118 1.00 26.64 1.69
N GLY A 119 2.00 26.21 0.90
CA GLY A 119 3.42 26.41 1.21
C GLY A 119 4.11 25.28 1.96
N PHE A 120 3.47 24.12 2.14
CA PHE A 120 4.10 22.95 2.75
C PHE A 120 5.29 22.48 1.93
N LYS A 121 6.47 22.41 2.55
CA LYS A 121 7.73 21.96 1.94
C LYS A 121 8.22 20.61 2.44
N GLY A 122 7.56 20.05 3.45
CA GLY A 122 7.93 18.77 4.05
C GLY A 122 7.64 17.56 3.15
N TYR A 123 7.97 16.38 3.64
CA TYR A 123 7.74 15.14 2.93
C TYR A 123 6.25 14.78 2.91
N PHE A 124 5.80 14.18 1.79
CA PHE A 124 4.49 13.57 1.69
C PHE A 124 4.66 12.06 1.50
N PHE A 125 4.07 11.30 2.38
CA PHE A 125 4.17 9.83 2.40
C PHE A 125 2.80 9.19 2.20
N GLY A 126 2.80 7.99 1.60
CA GLY A 126 1.60 7.18 1.58
C GLY A 126 1.87 5.70 1.33
N PRO A 127 0.84 4.86 1.52
CA PRO A 127 0.88 3.44 1.23
C PRO A 127 0.74 3.16 -0.27
N ASP A 128 0.62 1.89 -0.61
CA ASP A 128 0.36 1.37 -1.97
C ASP A 128 -0.85 2.00 -2.67
N GLY A 129 -1.84 2.47 -1.92
CA GLY A 129 -2.98 3.24 -2.45
C GLY A 129 -2.60 4.51 -3.20
N LEU A 130 -1.39 5.06 -2.96
CA LEU A 130 -0.81 6.15 -3.75
C LEU A 130 0.02 5.66 -4.95
N LYS A 131 0.38 4.38 -5.01
CA LYS A 131 1.18 3.83 -6.12
C LYS A 131 0.32 3.58 -7.36
N ASP A 132 -0.22 4.65 -7.90
CA ASP A 132 -1.02 4.67 -9.11
C ASP A 132 -0.53 5.81 -10.03
N PRO A 133 -0.38 5.60 -11.35
CA PRO A 133 -0.01 6.67 -12.29
C PRO A 133 -0.95 7.88 -12.23
N GLN A 134 -2.21 7.68 -11.85
CA GLN A 134 -3.18 8.74 -11.70
C GLN A 134 -2.84 9.69 -10.51
N PHE A 135 -2.11 9.22 -9.50
CA PHE A 135 -1.59 10.09 -8.43
C PHE A 135 -0.73 11.22 -9.00
N VAL A 136 0.28 10.85 -9.78
CA VAL A 136 1.19 11.81 -10.41
C VAL A 136 0.45 12.66 -11.44
N LYS A 137 -0.44 12.06 -12.22
CA LYS A 137 -1.24 12.78 -13.23
C LYS A 137 -2.16 13.82 -12.59
N ALA A 138 -2.80 13.51 -11.47
CA ALA A 138 -3.74 14.39 -10.80
C ALA A 138 -3.05 15.47 -9.96
N ALA A 139 -1.98 15.14 -9.24
CA ALA A 139 -1.24 16.07 -8.39
C ALA A 139 -0.20 16.90 -9.16
N GLY A 140 0.19 16.48 -10.37
CA GLY A 140 1.18 17.17 -11.18
C GLY A 140 2.50 17.40 -10.43
N ALA A 141 3.02 18.62 -10.47
CA ALA A 141 4.27 19.00 -9.79
C ALA A 141 4.21 18.82 -8.26
N SER A 142 3.01 18.84 -7.67
CA SER A 142 2.81 18.68 -6.23
C SER A 142 3.12 17.25 -5.73
N ALA A 143 3.10 16.25 -6.63
CA ALA A 143 3.48 14.88 -6.31
C ALA A 143 5.00 14.67 -6.20
N LYS A 144 5.80 15.62 -6.70
CA LYS A 144 7.26 15.47 -6.71
C LYS A 144 7.80 15.21 -5.32
N ASP A 145 8.75 14.29 -5.24
CA ASP A 145 9.39 13.84 -4.01
C ASP A 145 8.45 13.12 -3.00
N ALA A 146 7.19 12.85 -3.37
CA ALA A 146 6.33 11.99 -2.56
C ALA A 146 6.93 10.59 -2.43
N VAL A 147 6.84 10.00 -1.25
CA VAL A 147 7.38 8.68 -0.94
C VAL A 147 6.24 7.70 -0.71
N VAL A 148 6.27 6.60 -1.43
CA VAL A 148 5.21 5.59 -1.40
C VAL A 148 5.77 4.24 -1.00
N SER A 149 5.18 3.62 0.02
CA SER A 149 5.46 2.22 0.34
C SER A 149 4.52 1.30 -0.44
N CYS A 150 5.00 0.13 -0.84
CA CYS A 150 4.16 -0.89 -1.45
C CYS A 150 4.64 -2.30 -1.10
N PRO A 151 3.75 -3.21 -0.76
CA PRO A 151 4.08 -4.63 -0.72
C PRO A 151 4.22 -5.24 -2.13
N CYS A 152 4.21 -4.41 -3.17
CA CYS A 152 4.44 -4.75 -4.57
C CYS A 152 5.84 -4.34 -5.02
N GLY A 153 6.59 -5.28 -5.56
CA GLY A 153 7.91 -5.03 -6.15
C GLY A 153 7.82 -4.49 -7.58
N PRO A 154 8.96 -4.15 -8.17
CA PRO A 154 9.03 -3.84 -9.58
C PRO A 154 8.67 -5.10 -10.41
N ALA A 155 7.88 -4.89 -11.46
CA ALA A 155 7.56 -5.98 -12.38
C ALA A 155 8.82 -6.38 -13.19
N PRO A 156 9.06 -7.68 -13.42
CA PRO A 156 10.14 -8.13 -14.30
C PRO A 156 9.95 -7.58 -15.74
N ASP A 157 11.04 -7.15 -16.38
CA ASP A 157 10.98 -6.54 -17.72
C ASP A 157 10.25 -7.42 -18.75
N ALA A 158 10.54 -8.72 -18.76
CA ALA A 158 9.86 -9.68 -19.64
C ALA A 158 8.34 -9.73 -19.43
N PHE A 159 7.87 -9.54 -18.18
CA PHE A 159 6.44 -9.45 -17.89
C PHE A 159 5.87 -8.14 -18.40
N VAL A 160 6.57 -7.01 -18.19
CA VAL A 160 6.15 -5.69 -18.67
C VAL A 160 6.01 -5.70 -20.19
N ASP A 161 6.98 -6.25 -20.92
CA ASP A 161 6.97 -6.33 -22.38
C ASP A 161 5.80 -7.17 -22.90
N ALA A 162 5.64 -8.38 -22.34
CA ALA A 162 4.56 -9.29 -22.73
C ALA A 162 3.16 -8.69 -22.42
N TYR A 163 3.01 -8.08 -21.26
CA TYR A 163 1.78 -7.43 -20.84
C TYR A 163 1.44 -6.26 -21.76
N THR A 164 2.40 -5.37 -21.98
CA THR A 164 2.24 -4.17 -22.84
C THR A 164 1.90 -4.56 -24.28
N LYS A 165 2.58 -5.57 -24.82
CA LYS A 165 2.30 -6.11 -26.17
C LYS A 165 0.85 -6.65 -26.26
N LYS A 166 0.37 -7.31 -25.20
CA LYS A 166 -0.95 -7.94 -25.19
C LYS A 166 -2.09 -6.94 -24.96
N PHE A 167 -1.89 -5.97 -24.08
CA PHE A 167 -2.96 -5.09 -23.59
C PHE A 167 -2.85 -3.63 -24.04
N GLY A 168 -1.75 -3.24 -24.73
CA GLY A 168 -1.51 -1.88 -25.21
C GLY A 168 -1.20 -0.85 -24.12
N GLN A 169 -0.96 -1.30 -22.89
CA GLN A 169 -0.62 -0.45 -21.74
C GLN A 169 0.30 -1.18 -20.78
N ALA A 170 1.09 -0.45 -20.03
CA ALA A 170 1.95 -1.01 -18.99
C ALA A 170 1.13 -1.70 -17.86
N PRO A 171 1.69 -2.73 -17.19
CA PRO A 171 1.03 -3.34 -16.04
C PRO A 171 0.87 -2.34 -14.91
N GLY A 172 -0.31 -2.32 -14.28
CA GLY A 172 -0.60 -1.52 -13.09
C GLY A 172 -0.06 -2.15 -11.80
N THR A 173 -0.27 -1.44 -10.71
CA THR A 173 0.04 -1.94 -9.36
C THR A 173 -0.65 -3.28 -9.14
N TYR A 174 0.09 -4.25 -8.59
CA TYR A 174 -0.36 -5.63 -8.32
C TYR A 174 -0.63 -6.54 -9.53
N SER A 175 -0.33 -6.11 -10.76
CA SER A 175 -0.52 -6.96 -11.94
C SER A 175 0.30 -8.25 -11.88
N VAL A 176 1.52 -8.19 -11.34
CA VAL A 176 2.39 -9.37 -11.22
C VAL A 176 1.88 -10.32 -10.14
N GLU A 177 1.49 -9.77 -8.98
CA GLU A 177 0.91 -10.55 -7.88
C GLU A 177 -0.41 -11.22 -8.29
N ALA A 178 -1.23 -10.54 -9.09
CA ALA A 178 -2.48 -11.11 -9.62
C ALA A 178 -2.20 -12.23 -10.63
N TYR A 179 -1.20 -12.05 -11.48
CA TYR A 179 -0.74 -13.10 -12.38
C TYR A 179 -0.26 -14.34 -11.62
N ASP A 180 0.61 -14.14 -10.61
CA ASP A 180 1.11 -15.23 -9.78
C ASP A 180 -0.02 -15.96 -9.03
N ALA A 181 -0.97 -15.23 -8.46
CA ALA A 181 -2.13 -15.80 -7.79
C ALA A 181 -2.97 -16.68 -8.73
N ALA A 182 -3.22 -16.21 -9.95
CA ALA A 182 -3.91 -16.99 -10.97
C ALA A 182 -3.09 -18.22 -11.40
N ALA A 183 -1.79 -18.06 -11.61
CA ALA A 183 -0.89 -19.16 -12.00
C ALA A 183 -0.82 -20.26 -10.93
N ILE A 184 -0.85 -19.91 -9.64
CA ILE A 184 -0.88 -20.88 -8.54
C ILE A 184 -2.18 -21.71 -8.57
N LEU A 185 -3.34 -21.04 -8.79
CA LEU A 185 -4.62 -21.73 -8.90
C LEU A 185 -4.64 -22.68 -10.11
N LEU A 186 -4.15 -22.23 -11.27
CA LEU A 186 -4.06 -23.06 -12.47
C LEU A 186 -3.14 -24.27 -12.28
N LYS A 187 -1.98 -24.10 -11.63
CA LYS A 187 -1.11 -25.22 -11.25
C LYS A 187 -1.82 -26.27 -10.37
N GLY A 188 -2.66 -25.80 -9.43
CA GLY A 188 -3.48 -26.70 -8.61
C GLY A 188 -4.44 -27.53 -9.45
N ILE A 189 -5.16 -26.89 -10.37
CA ILE A 189 -6.10 -27.54 -11.28
C ILE A 189 -5.36 -28.56 -12.18
N ASP A 190 -4.24 -28.14 -12.76
CA ASP A 190 -3.41 -29.01 -13.64
C ASP A 190 -2.84 -30.22 -12.88
N SER A 191 -2.61 -30.09 -11.57
CA SER A 191 -2.18 -31.20 -10.72
C SER A 191 -3.31 -32.16 -10.29
N GLY A 192 -4.56 -31.91 -10.73
CA GLY A 192 -5.72 -32.70 -10.40
C GLY A 192 -6.56 -32.21 -9.22
N ALA A 193 -6.25 -31.03 -8.64
CA ALA A 193 -7.04 -30.40 -7.57
C ALA A 193 -8.30 -29.71 -8.14
N VAL A 194 -9.22 -30.47 -8.71
CA VAL A 194 -10.40 -29.96 -9.46
C VAL A 194 -11.65 -29.72 -8.59
N THR A 195 -11.59 -30.01 -7.30
CA THR A 195 -12.67 -29.69 -6.36
C THR A 195 -12.27 -28.49 -5.47
N ARG A 196 -13.26 -27.76 -4.96
CA ARG A 196 -12.98 -26.62 -4.06
C ARG A 196 -12.13 -27.00 -2.83
N PRO A 197 -12.41 -28.11 -2.10
CA PRO A 197 -11.54 -28.55 -1.01
C PRO A 197 -10.13 -28.89 -1.48
N ALA A 198 -9.99 -29.68 -2.56
CA ALA A 198 -8.68 -30.08 -3.07
C ALA A 198 -7.83 -28.86 -3.51
N LEU A 199 -8.45 -27.89 -4.19
CA LEU A 199 -7.75 -26.68 -4.62
C LEU A 199 -7.35 -25.80 -3.42
N ARG A 200 -8.22 -25.67 -2.42
CA ARG A 200 -7.87 -25.00 -1.16
C ARG A 200 -6.67 -25.66 -0.48
N ASP A 201 -6.67 -26.97 -0.38
CA ASP A 201 -5.60 -27.72 0.28
C ASP A 201 -4.29 -27.63 -0.52
N PHE A 202 -4.37 -27.64 -1.85
CA PHE A 202 -3.23 -27.38 -2.73
C PHE A 202 -2.63 -25.98 -2.46
N VAL A 203 -3.47 -24.93 -2.41
CA VAL A 203 -2.99 -23.56 -2.14
C VAL A 203 -2.40 -23.45 -0.73
N ALA A 204 -3.05 -24.04 0.27
CA ALA A 204 -2.56 -24.02 1.65
C ALA A 204 -1.18 -24.70 1.80
N GLY A 205 -0.93 -25.77 1.05
CA GLY A 205 0.35 -26.49 1.04
C GLY A 205 1.38 -25.94 0.03
N TYR A 206 1.04 -24.92 -0.74
CA TYR A 206 1.92 -24.43 -1.80
C TYR A 206 3.19 -23.79 -1.23
N ASP A 207 4.34 -24.16 -1.82
CA ASP A 207 5.64 -23.56 -1.56
C ASP A 207 6.41 -23.45 -2.88
N GLY A 208 6.39 -22.27 -3.50
CA GLY A 208 6.97 -22.09 -4.81
C GLY A 208 7.29 -20.64 -5.19
N GLN A 209 8.21 -20.50 -6.15
CA GLN A 209 8.59 -19.19 -6.69
C GLN A 209 7.58 -18.75 -7.75
N GLY A 210 7.05 -17.54 -7.59
CA GLY A 210 6.32 -16.80 -8.63
C GLY A 210 7.21 -15.74 -9.28
N LEU A 211 6.61 -14.88 -10.10
CA LEU A 211 7.31 -13.75 -10.71
C LEU A 211 7.58 -12.63 -9.70
N ALA A 212 6.60 -12.31 -8.85
CA ALA A 212 6.72 -11.28 -7.85
C ALA A 212 7.56 -11.72 -6.65
N ARG A 213 7.37 -12.96 -6.19
CA ARG A 213 7.99 -13.47 -4.97
C ARG A 213 7.84 -14.98 -4.82
N ARG A 214 8.42 -15.53 -3.73
CA ARG A 214 8.09 -16.87 -3.27
C ARG A 214 6.77 -16.85 -2.50
N TYR A 215 5.89 -17.81 -2.77
CA TYR A 215 4.60 -17.97 -2.12
C TYR A 215 4.63 -19.19 -1.21
N LYS A 216 4.40 -18.95 0.05
CA LYS A 216 4.16 -19.93 1.10
C LYS A 216 3.35 -19.27 2.18
N TRP A 217 2.28 -19.92 2.61
CA TRP A 217 1.35 -19.32 3.56
C TRP A 217 1.41 -19.98 4.94
N THR A 218 1.06 -19.19 5.93
CA THR A 218 0.74 -19.63 7.28
C THR A 218 -0.67 -20.20 7.32
N ASP A 219 -1.06 -20.82 8.45
CA ASP A 219 -2.41 -21.34 8.67
C ASP A 219 -3.52 -20.29 8.62
N THR A 220 -3.16 -19.01 8.76
CA THR A 220 -4.08 -17.85 8.64
C THR A 220 -4.11 -17.26 7.23
N GLY A 221 -3.36 -17.84 6.28
CA GLY A 221 -3.30 -17.34 4.90
C GLY A 221 -2.42 -16.10 4.68
N GLU A 222 -1.58 -15.76 5.65
CA GLU A 222 -0.54 -14.74 5.49
C GLU A 222 0.72 -15.33 4.86
N LEU A 223 1.47 -14.54 4.10
CA LEU A 223 2.76 -14.98 3.60
C LEU A 223 3.77 -15.20 4.74
N THR A 224 4.62 -16.22 4.60
CA THR A 224 5.71 -16.49 5.55
C THR A 224 6.89 -15.51 5.39
N SER A 225 6.94 -14.76 4.29
CA SER A 225 7.97 -13.75 4.01
C SER A 225 7.32 -12.39 3.73
N ASN A 226 7.88 -11.35 4.31
CA ASN A 226 7.37 -10.00 4.16
C ASN A 226 8.34 -9.15 3.35
N LEU A 227 7.82 -8.49 2.31
CA LEU A 227 8.58 -7.60 1.44
C LEU A 227 7.80 -6.30 1.27
N ILE A 228 8.46 -5.18 1.57
CA ILE A 228 7.95 -3.83 1.34
C ILE A 228 9.00 -3.05 0.56
N TRP A 229 8.59 -2.45 -0.53
CA TRP A 229 9.41 -1.52 -1.31
C TRP A 229 9.04 -0.09 -1.00
N ILE A 230 10.03 0.80 -1.07
CA ILE A 230 9.86 2.24 -0.95
C ILE A 230 10.17 2.87 -2.30
N TYR A 231 9.22 3.61 -2.81
CA TYR A 231 9.30 4.33 -4.08
C TYR A 231 9.31 5.83 -3.82
N LYS A 232 10.01 6.58 -4.65
CA LYS A 232 10.00 8.04 -4.63
C LYS A 232 9.53 8.55 -6.00
N VAL A 233 8.55 9.47 -5.98
CA VAL A 233 8.07 10.15 -7.19
C VAL A 233 9.13 11.14 -7.65
N GLN A 234 9.49 11.06 -8.93
CA GLN A 234 10.49 11.93 -9.59
C GLN A 234 9.85 13.17 -10.21
#